data_150c2733ebab80c23f58ba1e43337664
#
_entry.id   150c2733ebab80c23f58ba1e43337664
#
_cell.length_a   1.000
_cell.length_b   1.000
_cell.length_c   1.000
_cell.angle_alpha   90.00
_cell.angle_beta   90.00
_cell.angle_gamma   90.00
#
_symmetry.space_group_name_H-M   'P 1'
#
loop_
_entity.id
_entity.type
_entity.pdbx_description
1 polymer ?
#
loop_
_entity_poly.entity_id
_entity_poly.type
_entity_poly.pdbx_seq_one_letter_code
_entity_poly.pdbx_strand_id
1 'polypeptide(L)'
;MKIEAVSIANFRNYKNLDIKFDDKVNVFIGKNAQGKTNLLESIYFCCIGKSFKSCKDKDTIKWGEEKGSIKLLAKKKYREEKIEIKLDKTKKKTVLVNGLPIRKIGDLIGEINIVFFSPQELKLVRESPDERRKFMDISISQNNKRYFYQLSRYEKILANRNKLLKNSQTIETVKETIDIWDRALVMSAKYIAFEREKFVKEICPYAEKANLFLSEGKENLRLEYVCGCDVKLDDNFEKELEKKLKKNIEKDFKLGYTTLGTHRDDIDIYLNDVEVKSFGSQGQQRTVGLALKLAELENMNNINGEYPILLLDDVFSELDLDRQKRLLKFVSRTQTFITCTDERKIDGKLFFIENGNIK
;
A
#
# COMPACT_ATOMS: atom_id res chain seq x y z
N MET A 1 -6.40 9.99 -13.91
CA MET A 1 -5.11 10.73 -13.81
C MET A 1 -4.04 10.09 -14.66
N LYS A 2 -2.97 10.84 -15.01
CA LYS A 2 -1.90 10.36 -15.90
C LYS A 2 -0.55 10.93 -15.46
N ILE A 3 0.50 10.12 -15.50
CA ILE A 3 1.89 10.58 -15.34
C ILE A 3 2.42 10.88 -16.75
N GLU A 4 2.87 12.10 -16.96
CA GLU A 4 3.39 12.56 -18.25
C GLU A 4 4.89 12.30 -18.39
N ALA A 5 5.65 12.51 -17.31
CA ALA A 5 7.09 12.36 -17.32
C ALA A 5 7.66 12.06 -15.92
N VAL A 6 8.83 11.42 -15.93
CA VAL A 6 9.68 11.24 -14.76
C VAL A 6 11.12 11.61 -15.10
N SER A 7 11.74 12.41 -14.23
CA SER A 7 13.18 12.71 -14.26
C SER A 7 13.84 12.12 -13.02
N ILE A 8 14.91 11.40 -13.19
CA ILE A 8 15.65 10.72 -12.12
C ILE A 8 17.11 11.18 -12.16
N ALA A 9 17.68 11.46 -10.98
CA ALA A 9 19.11 11.64 -10.81
C ALA A 9 19.58 10.83 -9.61
N ASN A 10 20.58 9.97 -9.81
CA ASN A 10 21.23 9.14 -8.79
C ASN A 10 20.26 8.35 -7.91
N PHE A 11 19.34 7.62 -8.53
CA PHE A 11 18.38 6.76 -7.83
C PHE A 11 18.58 5.30 -8.25
N ARG A 12 18.85 4.43 -7.30
CA ARG A 12 19.11 3.00 -7.52
C ARG A 12 20.26 2.81 -8.51
N ASN A 13 20.00 2.17 -9.65
CA ASN A 13 20.98 1.98 -10.72
C ASN A 13 20.99 3.13 -11.76
N TYR A 14 20.02 4.03 -11.73
CA TYR A 14 19.96 5.16 -12.64
C TYR A 14 20.90 6.28 -12.21
N LYS A 15 21.74 6.77 -13.13
CA LYS A 15 22.55 7.98 -12.93
C LYS A 15 21.73 9.20 -13.32
N ASN A 16 21.25 9.24 -14.55
CA ASN A 16 20.31 10.25 -15.05
C ASN A 16 19.31 9.57 -15.98
N LEU A 17 18.06 9.95 -15.89
CA LEU A 17 17.00 9.49 -16.78
C LEU A 17 15.93 10.57 -16.89
N ASP A 18 15.56 10.92 -18.12
CA ASP A 18 14.39 11.72 -18.43
C ASP A 18 13.51 10.91 -19.40
N ILE A 19 12.26 10.66 -19.00
CA ILE A 19 11.34 9.81 -19.78
C ILE A 19 9.95 10.42 -19.82
N LYS A 20 9.33 10.39 -21.04
CA LYS A 20 7.93 10.76 -21.24
C LYS A 20 7.10 9.52 -21.57
N PHE A 21 5.96 9.42 -20.94
CA PHE A 21 5.09 8.26 -21.02
C PHE A 21 3.93 8.46 -22.01
N ASP A 22 3.34 7.34 -22.43
CA ASP A 22 2.06 7.32 -23.11
C ASP A 22 0.91 7.36 -22.09
N ASP A 23 -0.23 7.85 -22.53
CA ASP A 23 -1.43 8.05 -21.72
C ASP A 23 -2.11 6.75 -21.27
N LYS A 24 -1.77 5.62 -21.88
CA LYS A 24 -2.39 4.32 -21.64
C LYS A 24 -1.39 3.32 -21.05
N VAL A 25 -0.82 2.46 -21.86
CA VAL A 25 0.04 1.37 -21.40
C VAL A 25 1.49 1.66 -21.76
N ASN A 26 2.36 1.62 -20.75
CA ASN A 26 3.80 1.78 -20.88
C ASN A 26 4.47 0.49 -20.43
N VAL A 27 5.23 -0.15 -21.31
CA VAL A 27 5.84 -1.46 -21.06
C VAL A 27 7.35 -1.31 -20.98
N PHE A 28 7.93 -1.69 -19.86
CA PHE A 28 9.37 -1.72 -19.61
C PHE A 28 9.92 -3.11 -19.82
N ILE A 29 10.70 -3.29 -20.87
CA ILE A 29 11.25 -4.57 -21.30
C ILE A 29 12.75 -4.61 -21.00
N GLY A 30 13.26 -5.74 -20.54
CA GLY A 30 14.69 -5.96 -20.35
C GLY A 30 14.95 -7.16 -19.45
N LYS A 31 16.19 -7.62 -19.43
CA LYS A 31 16.62 -8.74 -18.57
C LYS A 31 16.43 -8.39 -17.08
N ASN A 32 16.52 -9.38 -16.22
CA ASN A 32 16.50 -9.14 -14.78
C ASN A 32 17.66 -8.26 -14.33
N ALA A 33 17.44 -7.48 -13.27
CA ALA A 33 18.41 -6.54 -12.70
C ALA A 33 18.79 -5.32 -13.58
N GLN A 34 18.14 -5.09 -14.73
CA GLN A 34 18.45 -3.96 -15.61
C GLN A 34 17.87 -2.61 -15.10
N GLY A 35 16.94 -2.63 -14.14
CA GLY A 35 16.38 -1.42 -13.54
C GLY A 35 14.88 -1.24 -13.73
N LYS A 36 14.16 -2.12 -14.41
CA LYS A 36 12.71 -2.05 -14.63
C LYS A 36 11.93 -1.75 -13.35
N THR A 37 12.07 -2.61 -12.34
CA THR A 37 11.45 -2.45 -11.01
C THR A 37 11.89 -1.16 -10.32
N ASN A 38 13.14 -0.69 -10.52
CA ASN A 38 13.62 0.55 -9.92
C ASN A 38 12.96 1.79 -10.55
N LEU A 39 12.59 1.73 -11.82
CA LEU A 39 11.81 2.79 -12.47
C LEU A 39 10.38 2.84 -11.91
N LEU A 40 9.70 1.69 -11.77
CA LEU A 40 8.40 1.64 -11.07
C LEU A 40 8.52 2.14 -9.63
N GLU A 41 9.60 1.76 -8.93
CA GLU A 41 9.87 2.22 -7.57
C GLU A 41 9.98 3.74 -7.49
N SER A 42 10.58 4.41 -8.48
CA SER A 42 10.68 5.86 -8.53
C SER A 42 9.31 6.54 -8.65
N ILE A 43 8.41 5.99 -9.45
CA ILE A 43 7.02 6.45 -9.59
C ILE A 43 6.28 6.26 -8.28
N TYR A 44 6.32 5.06 -7.72
CA TYR A 44 5.67 4.73 -6.45
C TYR A 44 6.18 5.64 -5.31
N PHE A 45 7.49 5.88 -5.27
CA PHE A 45 8.11 6.73 -4.26
C PHE A 45 7.58 8.18 -4.33
N CYS A 46 7.37 8.72 -5.53
CA CYS A 46 6.74 10.04 -5.70
C CYS A 46 5.29 10.08 -5.24
N CYS A 47 4.53 8.99 -5.35
CA CYS A 47 3.12 8.96 -4.97
C CYS A 47 2.91 8.71 -3.47
N ILE A 48 3.71 7.81 -2.86
CA ILE A 48 3.52 7.34 -1.47
C ILE A 48 4.56 7.96 -0.51
N GLY A 49 5.66 8.49 -1.05
CA GLY A 49 6.73 9.08 -0.26
C GLY A 49 7.71 8.09 0.37
N LYS A 50 7.62 6.80 0.05
CA LYS A 50 8.55 5.75 0.49
C LYS A 50 8.67 4.66 -0.55
N SER A 51 9.76 3.89 -0.50
CA SER A 51 9.90 2.69 -1.32
C SER A 51 8.87 1.61 -0.93
N PHE A 52 8.41 0.82 -1.90
CA PHE A 52 7.66 -0.41 -1.61
C PHE A 52 8.59 -1.54 -1.11
N LYS A 53 9.90 -1.42 -1.35
CA LYS A 53 10.89 -2.30 -0.75
C LYS A 53 11.17 -1.85 0.68
N SER A 54 11.34 -2.80 1.60
CA SER A 54 11.64 -2.53 3.01
C SER A 54 13.08 -2.04 3.18
N CYS A 55 13.34 -0.75 2.85
CA CYS A 55 14.65 -0.12 2.95
C CYS A 55 14.53 1.33 3.45
N LYS A 56 15.64 1.89 3.93
CA LYS A 56 15.71 3.31 4.30
C LYS A 56 15.80 4.18 3.05
N ASP A 57 15.30 5.41 3.10
CA ASP A 57 15.34 6.34 1.97
C ASP A 57 16.75 6.53 1.40
N LYS A 58 17.77 6.64 2.26
CA LYS A 58 19.18 6.76 1.87
C LYS A 58 19.70 5.57 1.05
N ASP A 59 19.12 4.39 1.24
CA ASP A 59 19.54 3.18 0.53
C ASP A 59 18.97 3.14 -0.91
N THR A 60 18.11 4.08 -1.27
CA THR A 60 17.60 4.27 -2.63
C THR A 60 18.51 5.15 -3.48
N ILE A 61 19.46 5.88 -2.87
CA ILE A 61 20.45 6.68 -3.58
C ILE A 61 21.45 5.73 -4.29
N LYS A 62 21.84 6.09 -5.52
CA LYS A 62 22.80 5.31 -6.30
C LYS A 62 24.08 5.07 -5.52
N TRP A 63 24.62 3.87 -5.63
CA TRP A 63 25.88 3.50 -4.99
C TRP A 63 27.01 4.46 -5.42
N GLY A 64 27.80 4.94 -4.45
CA GLY A 64 28.87 5.91 -4.68
C GLY A 64 28.43 7.38 -4.64
N GLU A 65 27.11 7.67 -4.67
CA GLU A 65 26.57 9.03 -4.68
C GLU A 65 26.03 9.45 -3.30
N GLU A 66 26.10 10.73 -2.98
CA GLU A 66 25.63 11.29 -1.69
C GLU A 66 24.20 11.83 -1.77
N LYS A 67 23.75 12.19 -2.96
CA LYS A 67 22.45 12.80 -3.21
C LYS A 67 21.77 12.18 -4.41
N GLY A 68 20.44 12.13 -4.38
CA GLY A 68 19.62 11.72 -5.50
C GLY A 68 18.34 12.54 -5.58
N SER A 69 17.67 12.49 -6.70
CA SER A 69 16.36 13.16 -6.85
C SER A 69 15.47 12.43 -7.83
N ILE A 70 14.17 12.58 -7.60
CA ILE A 70 13.12 12.12 -8.52
C ILE A 70 12.16 13.29 -8.71
N LYS A 71 11.81 13.58 -9.98
CA LYS A 71 10.75 14.53 -10.33
C LYS A 71 9.72 13.79 -11.15
N LEU A 72 8.46 14.01 -10.83
CA LEU A 72 7.33 13.41 -11.51
C LEU A 72 6.36 14.52 -11.91
N LEU A 73 5.94 14.50 -13.18
CA LEU A 73 4.89 15.36 -13.70
C LEU A 73 3.66 14.50 -13.98
N ALA A 74 2.53 14.90 -13.47
CA ALA A 74 1.25 14.21 -13.66
C ALA A 74 0.14 15.20 -13.97
N LYS A 75 -0.87 14.71 -14.70
CA LYS A 75 -2.08 15.45 -15.03
C LYS A 75 -3.28 14.75 -14.40
N LYS A 76 -3.99 15.46 -13.55
CA LYS A 76 -5.30 15.08 -13.02
C LYS A 76 -6.40 15.68 -13.88
N LYS A 77 -7.63 15.29 -13.63
CA LYS A 77 -8.79 15.78 -14.40
C LYS A 77 -8.86 17.32 -14.51
N TYR A 78 -8.42 18.03 -13.47
CA TYR A 78 -8.59 19.49 -13.38
C TYR A 78 -7.30 20.28 -13.13
N ARG A 79 -6.16 19.59 -12.88
CA ARG A 79 -4.90 20.27 -12.57
C ARG A 79 -3.68 19.42 -12.91
N GLU A 80 -2.56 20.08 -13.11
CA GLU A 80 -1.26 19.43 -13.20
C GLU A 80 -0.63 19.33 -11.81
N GLU A 81 0.12 18.24 -11.58
CA GLU A 81 0.84 17.99 -10.35
C GLU A 81 2.31 17.76 -10.64
N LYS A 82 3.16 18.47 -9.92
CA LYS A 82 4.60 18.28 -9.95
C LYS A 82 5.08 17.84 -8.58
N ILE A 83 5.58 16.61 -8.50
CA ILE A 83 6.18 16.06 -7.28
C ILE A 83 7.69 16.02 -7.47
N GLU A 84 8.44 16.55 -6.51
CA GLU A 84 9.90 16.45 -6.50
C GLU A 84 10.37 15.90 -5.14
N ILE A 85 11.18 14.84 -5.18
CA ILE A 85 11.79 14.26 -3.98
C ILE A 85 13.29 14.40 -4.09
N LYS A 86 13.91 15.06 -3.12
CA LYS A 86 15.36 15.22 -2.97
C LYS A 86 15.82 14.31 -1.84
N LEU A 87 16.75 13.42 -2.15
CA LEU A 87 17.34 12.45 -1.25
C LEU A 87 18.76 12.89 -0.86
N ASP A 88 19.12 12.66 0.39
CA ASP A 88 20.45 12.98 0.94
C ASP A 88 20.82 11.90 1.97
N LYS A 89 22.07 11.39 1.94
CA LYS A 89 22.53 10.37 2.87
C LYS A 89 22.61 10.85 4.32
N THR A 90 22.86 12.13 4.51
CA THR A 90 23.10 12.76 5.82
C THR A 90 21.91 13.48 6.40
N LYS A 91 20.94 13.87 5.56
CA LYS A 91 19.76 14.65 5.94
C LYS A 91 18.47 13.90 5.64
N LYS A 92 17.39 14.34 6.27
CA LYS A 92 16.05 13.89 5.89
C LYS A 92 15.74 14.33 4.46
N LYS A 93 15.02 13.48 3.72
CA LYS A 93 14.54 13.83 2.37
C LYS A 93 13.68 15.09 2.39
N THR A 94 13.74 15.84 1.33
CA THR A 94 12.84 16.98 1.07
C THR A 94 11.85 16.60 -0.01
N VAL A 95 10.57 16.85 0.23
CA VAL A 95 9.49 16.62 -0.74
C VAL A 95 8.85 17.94 -1.08
N LEU A 96 8.72 18.22 -2.37
CA LEU A 96 8.03 19.39 -2.88
C LEU A 96 6.82 18.96 -3.71
N VAL A 97 5.70 19.62 -3.47
CA VAL A 97 4.48 19.50 -4.28
C VAL A 97 4.24 20.84 -4.94
N ASN A 98 4.21 20.87 -6.26
CA ASN A 98 4.06 22.08 -7.07
C ASN A 98 5.09 23.20 -6.71
N GLY A 99 6.32 22.77 -6.42
CA GLY A 99 7.43 23.66 -6.05
C GLY A 99 7.45 24.08 -4.58
N LEU A 100 6.43 23.77 -3.79
CA LEU A 100 6.34 24.12 -2.37
C LEU A 100 6.77 22.93 -1.49
N PRO A 101 7.70 23.13 -0.53
CA PRO A 101 8.12 22.08 0.37
C PRO A 101 6.99 21.70 1.33
N ILE A 102 6.70 20.41 1.43
CA ILE A 102 5.74 19.89 2.40
C ILE A 102 6.43 19.56 3.73
N ARG A 103 5.71 19.73 4.83
CA ARG A 103 6.23 19.46 6.18
C ARG A 103 5.97 18.03 6.64
N LYS A 104 4.89 17.43 6.18
CA LYS A 104 4.44 16.11 6.58
C LYS A 104 4.16 15.26 5.36
N ILE A 105 4.57 14.00 5.39
CA ILE A 105 4.37 13.08 4.27
C ILE A 105 2.89 12.82 3.94
N GLY A 106 1.99 12.99 4.92
CA GLY A 106 0.56 12.90 4.70
C GLY A 106 0.01 13.98 3.75
N ASP A 107 0.78 15.06 3.51
CA ASP A 107 0.38 16.09 2.54
C ASP A 107 0.67 15.64 1.10
N LEU A 108 1.58 14.67 0.92
CA LEU A 108 1.88 14.03 -0.37
C LEU A 108 0.86 12.95 -0.72
N ILE A 109 0.48 12.13 0.28
CA ILE A 109 -0.38 10.96 0.04
C ILE A 109 -1.75 11.44 -0.48
N GLY A 110 -2.20 10.84 -1.61
CA GLY A 110 -3.44 11.20 -2.28
C GLY A 110 -3.31 12.37 -3.27
N GLU A 111 -2.12 12.99 -3.41
CA GLU A 111 -1.92 13.92 -4.53
C GLU A 111 -1.92 13.16 -5.87
N ILE A 112 -1.32 12.00 -5.93
CA ILE A 112 -1.41 11.06 -7.05
C ILE A 112 -1.75 9.70 -6.48
N ASN A 113 -2.94 9.17 -6.83
CA ASN A 113 -3.37 7.85 -6.38
C ASN A 113 -2.72 6.77 -7.26
N ILE A 114 -2.27 5.71 -6.60
CA ILE A 114 -1.54 4.63 -7.26
C ILE A 114 -1.96 3.27 -6.69
N VAL A 115 -2.07 2.28 -7.56
CA VAL A 115 -2.22 0.87 -7.18
C VAL A 115 -0.99 0.13 -7.68
N PHE A 116 -0.31 -0.57 -6.78
CA PHE A 116 0.88 -1.35 -7.09
C PHE A 116 0.58 -2.83 -6.91
N PHE A 117 0.96 -3.63 -7.90
CA PHE A 117 0.88 -5.08 -7.86
C PHE A 117 2.20 -5.71 -8.30
N SER A 118 2.71 -6.63 -7.50
CA SER A 118 3.89 -7.44 -7.78
C SER A 118 3.65 -8.88 -7.34
N PRO A 119 4.50 -9.85 -7.73
CA PRO A 119 4.39 -11.22 -7.22
C PRO A 119 4.43 -11.31 -5.69
N GLN A 120 5.04 -10.34 -5.01
CA GLN A 120 5.08 -10.29 -3.55
C GLN A 120 3.71 -9.98 -2.93
N GLU A 121 2.78 -9.37 -3.67
CA GLU A 121 1.41 -9.09 -3.20
C GLU A 121 0.56 -10.37 -3.00
N LEU A 122 1.04 -11.52 -3.47
CA LEU A 122 0.49 -12.82 -3.09
C LEU A 122 0.57 -13.08 -1.59
N LYS A 123 1.50 -12.41 -0.91
CA LYS A 123 1.61 -12.38 0.54
C LYS A 123 0.35 -11.85 1.23
N LEU A 124 -0.38 -10.95 0.55
CA LEU A 124 -1.67 -10.44 1.02
C LEU A 124 -2.66 -11.57 1.36
N VAL A 125 -2.67 -12.63 0.56
CA VAL A 125 -3.58 -13.77 0.75
C VAL A 125 -2.97 -14.85 1.64
N ARG A 126 -1.67 -15.11 1.51
CA ARG A 126 -0.97 -16.25 2.14
C ARG A 126 -0.37 -15.96 3.50
N GLU A 127 0.22 -14.76 3.65
CA GLU A 127 1.06 -14.45 4.80
C GLU A 127 0.27 -13.81 5.96
N SER A 128 1.01 -13.14 6.82
CA SER A 128 0.52 -12.59 8.07
C SER A 128 -0.52 -11.47 7.87
N PRO A 129 -1.32 -11.19 8.90
CA PRO A 129 -2.22 -10.03 8.92
C PRO A 129 -1.54 -8.68 8.64
N ASP A 130 -0.22 -8.58 8.80
CA ASP A 130 0.54 -7.35 8.55
C ASP A 130 0.42 -6.87 7.09
N GLU A 131 0.46 -7.78 6.10
CA GLU A 131 0.33 -7.41 4.69
C GLU A 131 -1.12 -6.97 4.37
N ARG A 132 -2.14 -7.58 4.98
CA ARG A 132 -3.54 -7.17 4.81
C ARG A 132 -3.82 -5.83 5.48
N ARG A 133 -3.26 -5.57 6.66
CA ARG A 133 -3.32 -4.22 7.27
C ARG A 133 -2.64 -3.18 6.41
N LYS A 134 -1.45 -3.47 5.90
CA LYS A 134 -0.71 -2.55 5.01
C LYS A 134 -1.49 -2.24 3.73
N PHE A 135 -2.19 -3.22 3.16
CA PHE A 135 -3.09 -3.03 2.03
C PHE A 135 -4.22 -2.05 2.38
N MET A 136 -4.96 -2.30 3.48
CA MET A 136 -6.00 -1.37 3.95
C MET A 136 -5.43 0.03 4.19
N ASP A 137 -4.32 0.13 4.91
CA ASP A 137 -3.73 1.39 5.34
C ASP A 137 -3.26 2.25 4.17
N ILE A 138 -2.63 1.65 3.16
CA ILE A 138 -2.20 2.37 1.95
C ILE A 138 -3.41 2.81 1.14
N SER A 139 -4.39 1.92 0.93
CA SER A 139 -5.58 2.22 0.12
C SER A 139 -6.44 3.31 0.75
N ILE A 140 -6.72 3.21 2.06
CA ILE A 140 -7.52 4.21 2.77
C ILE A 140 -6.78 5.55 2.86
N SER A 141 -5.48 5.53 3.18
CA SER A 141 -4.68 6.75 3.34
C SER A 141 -4.64 7.60 2.09
N GLN A 142 -4.64 7.00 0.90
CA GLN A 142 -4.63 7.72 -0.38
C GLN A 142 -5.92 8.52 -0.63
N ASN A 143 -7.03 8.15 0.01
CA ASN A 143 -8.32 8.82 -0.15
C ASN A 143 -8.75 9.59 1.11
N ASN A 144 -8.10 9.33 2.25
CA ASN A 144 -8.47 9.90 3.55
C ASN A 144 -7.22 10.33 4.33
N LYS A 145 -6.83 11.61 4.17
CA LYS A 145 -5.68 12.18 4.89
C LYS A 145 -5.84 12.10 6.43
N ARG A 146 -7.08 12.22 6.94
CA ARG A 146 -7.35 12.07 8.37
C ARG A 146 -7.00 10.69 8.87
N TYR A 147 -7.33 9.65 8.09
CA TYR A 147 -6.96 8.27 8.42
C TYR A 147 -5.44 8.12 8.57
N PHE A 148 -4.66 8.62 7.61
CA PHE A 148 -3.20 8.58 7.67
C PHE A 148 -2.65 9.21 8.95
N TYR A 149 -3.18 10.37 9.35
CA TYR A 149 -2.72 11.04 10.57
C TYR A 149 -3.16 10.31 11.84
N GLN A 150 -4.36 9.74 11.88
CA GLN A 150 -4.82 8.94 13.01
C GLN A 150 -4.02 7.64 13.14
N LEU A 151 -3.71 6.97 12.03
CA LEU A 151 -2.84 5.79 12.00
C LEU A 151 -1.43 6.12 12.54
N SER A 152 -0.81 7.18 12.02
CA SER A 152 0.52 7.63 12.48
C SER A 152 0.53 8.02 13.96
N ARG A 153 -0.56 8.60 14.47
CA ARG A 153 -0.75 8.92 15.89
C ARG A 153 -0.87 7.64 16.71
N TYR A 154 -1.70 6.70 16.27
CA TYR A 154 -1.90 5.41 16.90
C TYR A 154 -0.60 4.63 17.05
N GLU A 155 0.20 4.54 15.97
CA GLU A 155 1.49 3.85 15.98
C GLU A 155 2.46 4.44 17.01
N LYS A 156 2.51 5.77 17.14
CA LYS A 156 3.35 6.45 18.15
C LYS A 156 2.88 6.17 19.56
N ILE A 157 1.56 6.22 19.81
CA ILE A 157 0.97 5.92 21.12
C ILE A 157 1.26 4.46 21.49
N LEU A 158 1.04 3.53 20.58
CA LEU A 158 1.30 2.10 20.75
C LEU A 158 2.79 1.84 21.09
N ALA A 159 3.70 2.49 20.37
CA ALA A 159 5.14 2.36 20.62
C ALA A 159 5.51 2.86 22.02
N ASN A 160 4.95 3.98 22.49
CA ASN A 160 5.18 4.51 23.83
C ASN A 160 4.57 3.62 24.92
N ARG A 161 3.33 3.13 24.70
CA ARG A 161 2.68 2.16 25.60
C ARG A 161 3.52 0.89 25.74
N ASN A 162 3.98 0.33 24.61
CA ASN A 162 4.83 -0.86 24.63
C ASN A 162 6.20 -0.60 25.29
N LYS A 163 6.76 0.60 25.12
CA LYS A 163 7.99 1.00 25.82
C LYS A 163 7.79 1.06 27.35
N LEU A 164 6.65 1.59 27.81
CA LEU A 164 6.28 1.59 29.22
C LEU A 164 6.17 0.16 29.76
N LEU A 165 5.39 -0.70 29.08
CA LEU A 165 5.22 -2.11 29.46
C LEU A 165 6.55 -2.88 29.56
N LYS A 166 7.46 -2.64 28.60
CA LYS A 166 8.75 -3.37 28.52
C LYS A 166 9.79 -2.88 29.54
N ASN A 167 9.80 -1.57 29.85
CA ASN A 167 10.87 -0.97 30.64
C ASN A 167 10.52 -0.81 32.11
N SER A 168 9.26 -0.96 32.53
CA SER A 168 8.85 -0.88 33.94
C SER A 168 9.24 -2.15 34.69
N GLN A 169 9.74 -1.98 35.92
CA GLN A 169 10.15 -3.09 36.80
C GLN A 169 8.96 -3.77 37.46
N THR A 170 7.91 -3.02 37.77
CA THR A 170 6.71 -3.53 38.43
C THR A 170 5.44 -3.13 37.68
N ILE A 171 4.38 -3.88 37.91
CA ILE A 171 3.08 -3.60 37.29
C ILE A 171 2.41 -2.37 37.95
N GLU A 172 2.70 -2.09 39.21
CA GLU A 172 2.21 -0.92 39.94
C GLU A 172 2.65 0.36 39.21
N THR A 173 3.93 0.48 38.88
CA THR A 173 4.48 1.61 38.13
C THR A 173 3.77 1.78 36.74
N VAL A 174 3.41 0.67 36.11
CA VAL A 174 2.66 0.72 34.85
C VAL A 174 1.25 1.25 35.12
N LYS A 175 0.54 0.73 36.12
CA LYS A 175 -0.84 1.12 36.46
C LYS A 175 -1.00 2.60 36.77
N GLU A 176 0.03 3.25 37.32
CA GLU A 176 0.00 4.69 37.62
C GLU A 176 -0.07 5.60 36.43
N THR A 177 0.46 5.18 35.29
CA THR A 177 0.63 6.07 34.09
C THR A 177 -0.01 5.58 32.82
N ILE A 178 -0.38 4.30 32.69
CA ILE A 178 -0.83 3.68 31.46
C ILE A 178 -2.17 4.24 30.97
N ASP A 179 -3.03 4.71 31.86
CA ASP A 179 -4.37 5.23 31.53
C ASP A 179 -4.31 6.38 30.50
N ILE A 180 -3.26 7.20 30.52
CA ILE A 180 -3.08 8.29 29.55
C ILE A 180 -2.88 7.71 28.13
N TRP A 181 -2.06 6.66 28.02
CA TRP A 181 -1.79 5.98 26.77
C TRP A 181 -3.01 5.20 26.29
N ASP A 182 -3.73 4.53 27.20
CA ASP A 182 -4.92 3.75 26.88
C ASP A 182 -6.02 4.62 26.28
N ARG A 183 -6.36 5.76 26.93
CA ARG A 183 -7.34 6.71 26.39
C ARG A 183 -6.97 7.24 25.02
N ALA A 184 -5.70 7.65 24.85
CA ALA A 184 -5.22 8.16 23.57
C ALA A 184 -5.23 7.08 22.47
N LEU A 185 -4.91 5.82 22.82
CA LEU A 185 -4.94 4.66 21.93
C LEU A 185 -6.38 4.35 21.48
N VAL A 186 -7.33 4.31 22.42
CA VAL A 186 -8.74 4.02 22.18
C VAL A 186 -9.36 5.02 21.22
N MET A 187 -9.14 6.32 21.41
CA MET A 187 -9.66 7.36 20.52
C MET A 187 -9.19 7.18 19.08
N SER A 188 -7.91 6.85 18.87
CA SER A 188 -7.39 6.61 17.52
C SER A 188 -7.83 5.26 16.97
N ALA A 189 -7.90 4.22 17.81
CA ALA A 189 -8.34 2.89 17.43
C ALA A 189 -9.77 2.87 16.89
N LYS A 190 -10.71 3.57 17.55
CA LYS A 190 -12.08 3.70 17.06
C LYS A 190 -12.13 4.17 15.61
N TYR A 191 -11.51 5.32 15.35
CA TYR A 191 -11.52 5.89 14.00
C TYR A 191 -10.92 4.93 12.96
N ILE A 192 -9.79 4.29 13.28
CA ILE A 192 -9.10 3.36 12.38
C ILE A 192 -9.98 2.13 12.10
N ALA A 193 -10.54 1.51 13.14
CA ALA A 193 -11.35 0.30 13.01
C ALA A 193 -12.61 0.55 12.16
N PHE A 194 -13.31 1.67 12.39
CA PHE A 194 -14.50 2.04 11.62
C PHE A 194 -14.18 2.32 10.13
N GLU A 195 -13.07 3.02 9.84
CA GLU A 195 -12.66 3.27 8.46
C GLU A 195 -12.21 1.98 7.75
N ARG A 196 -11.56 1.05 8.45
CA ARG A 196 -11.18 -0.25 7.87
C ARG A 196 -12.39 -1.14 7.60
N GLU A 197 -13.34 -1.22 8.53
CA GLU A 197 -14.58 -1.96 8.32
C GLU A 197 -15.37 -1.39 7.13
N LYS A 198 -15.48 -0.06 7.06
CA LYS A 198 -16.09 0.64 5.93
C LYS A 198 -15.40 0.30 4.62
N PHE A 199 -14.06 0.37 4.58
CA PHE A 199 -13.28 0.04 3.40
C PHE A 199 -13.51 -1.41 2.94
N VAL A 200 -13.49 -2.39 3.87
CA VAL A 200 -13.74 -3.80 3.52
C VAL A 200 -15.13 -4.00 2.96
N LYS A 201 -16.15 -3.35 3.54
CA LYS A 201 -17.52 -3.38 3.01
C LYS A 201 -17.65 -2.77 1.62
N GLU A 202 -16.94 -1.64 1.38
CA GLU A 202 -16.97 -0.94 0.09
C GLU A 202 -16.21 -1.68 -1.01
N ILE A 203 -15.07 -2.31 -0.69
CA ILE A 203 -14.24 -3.01 -1.68
C ILE A 203 -14.79 -4.41 -2.02
N CYS A 204 -15.51 -5.07 -1.11
CA CYS A 204 -15.99 -6.43 -1.26
C CYS A 204 -16.76 -6.68 -2.57
N PRO A 205 -17.77 -5.88 -2.96
CA PRO A 205 -18.50 -6.10 -4.21
C PRO A 205 -17.63 -5.93 -5.47
N TYR A 206 -16.61 -5.07 -5.42
CA TYR A 206 -15.66 -4.94 -6.53
C TYR A 206 -14.70 -6.12 -6.58
N ALA A 207 -14.29 -6.66 -5.42
CA ALA A 207 -13.43 -7.82 -5.33
C ALA A 207 -14.14 -9.09 -5.82
N GLU A 208 -15.40 -9.28 -5.43
CA GLU A 208 -16.25 -10.36 -5.93
C GLU A 208 -16.38 -10.29 -7.46
N LYS A 209 -16.77 -9.13 -8.00
CA LYS A 209 -16.91 -8.92 -9.46
C LYS A 209 -15.61 -9.17 -10.21
N ALA A 210 -14.49 -8.69 -9.68
CA ALA A 210 -13.18 -8.91 -10.28
C ALA A 210 -12.78 -10.39 -10.24
N ASN A 211 -13.05 -11.08 -9.14
CA ASN A 211 -12.75 -12.51 -8.99
C ASN A 211 -13.62 -13.37 -9.92
N LEU A 212 -14.92 -13.10 -10.00
CA LEU A 212 -15.82 -13.77 -10.97
C LEU A 212 -15.32 -13.59 -12.40
N PHE A 213 -14.92 -12.38 -12.77
CA PHE A 213 -14.35 -12.12 -14.10
C PHE A 213 -13.06 -12.91 -14.36
N LEU A 214 -12.17 -13.00 -13.38
CA LEU A 214 -10.89 -13.71 -13.50
C LEU A 214 -11.06 -15.23 -13.45
N SER A 215 -12.05 -15.76 -12.71
CA SER A 215 -12.31 -17.19 -12.52
C SER A 215 -13.37 -17.77 -13.48
N GLU A 216 -13.85 -16.99 -14.46
CA GLU A 216 -14.92 -17.39 -15.38
C GLU A 216 -16.26 -17.72 -14.70
N GLY A 217 -16.59 -16.95 -13.66
CA GLY A 217 -17.83 -17.15 -12.90
C GLY A 217 -17.84 -18.34 -11.96
N LYS A 218 -16.68 -18.97 -11.70
CA LYS A 218 -16.60 -20.22 -10.92
C LYS A 218 -16.46 -20.02 -9.43
N GLU A 219 -15.98 -18.84 -8.99
CA GLU A 219 -15.54 -18.62 -7.62
C GLU A 219 -16.08 -17.31 -7.06
N ASN A 220 -16.96 -17.38 -6.08
CA ASN A 220 -17.47 -16.22 -5.34
C ASN A 220 -16.49 -15.81 -4.24
N LEU A 221 -16.02 -14.57 -4.27
CA LEU A 221 -15.10 -14.00 -3.28
C LEU A 221 -15.89 -13.19 -2.25
N ARG A 222 -15.64 -13.44 -0.97
CA ARG A 222 -16.20 -12.71 0.15
C ARG A 222 -15.09 -12.25 1.10
N LEU A 223 -15.21 -11.02 1.60
CA LEU A 223 -14.27 -10.42 2.54
C LEU A 223 -14.99 -10.10 3.84
N GLU A 224 -14.34 -10.36 4.97
CA GLU A 224 -14.83 -9.99 6.29
C GLU A 224 -13.73 -9.25 7.07
N TYR A 225 -14.09 -8.13 7.67
CA TYR A 225 -13.18 -7.40 8.55
C TYR A 225 -13.17 -8.02 9.94
N VAL A 226 -11.98 -8.31 10.45
CA VAL A 226 -11.74 -8.85 11.78
C VAL A 226 -11.14 -7.78 12.67
N CYS A 227 -11.90 -7.31 13.66
CA CYS A 227 -11.46 -6.28 14.59
C CYS A 227 -10.54 -6.84 15.67
N GLY A 228 -9.28 -6.46 15.66
CA GLY A 228 -8.28 -6.88 16.65
C GLY A 228 -8.45 -6.25 18.06
N CYS A 229 -9.46 -5.39 18.21
CA CYS A 229 -9.85 -4.84 19.51
C CYS A 229 -10.76 -5.81 20.31
N ASP A 230 -11.26 -6.87 19.65
CA ASP A 230 -12.19 -7.84 20.23
C ASP A 230 -13.44 -7.16 20.86
N VAL A 231 -13.94 -6.11 20.23
CA VAL A 231 -15.15 -5.36 20.60
C VAL A 231 -16.00 -5.11 19.37
N LYS A 232 -17.30 -4.90 19.56
CA LYS A 232 -18.21 -4.54 18.48
C LYS A 232 -17.95 -3.12 17.99
N LEU A 233 -18.11 -2.88 16.71
CA LEU A 233 -18.00 -1.55 16.10
C LEU A 233 -19.35 -0.81 16.22
N ASP A 234 -19.61 -0.32 17.43
CA ASP A 234 -20.81 0.43 17.78
C ASP A 234 -20.47 1.65 18.67
N ASP A 235 -21.47 2.33 19.17
CA ASP A 235 -21.30 3.52 20.02
C ASP A 235 -20.58 3.24 21.33
N ASN A 236 -20.57 2.01 21.82
CA ASN A 236 -19.92 1.59 23.04
C ASN A 236 -18.45 1.18 22.85
N PHE A 237 -17.95 1.19 21.62
CA PHE A 237 -16.60 0.74 21.27
C PHE A 237 -15.51 1.26 22.21
N GLU A 238 -15.50 2.57 22.49
CA GLU A 238 -14.47 3.19 23.33
C GLU A 238 -14.51 2.64 24.76
N LYS A 239 -15.69 2.59 25.37
CA LYS A 239 -15.88 2.08 26.73
C LYS A 239 -15.49 0.60 26.86
N GLU A 240 -15.89 -0.21 25.89
CA GLU A 240 -15.58 -1.64 25.89
C GLU A 240 -14.10 -1.90 25.66
N LEU A 241 -13.45 -1.14 24.78
CA LEU A 241 -12.01 -1.28 24.54
C LEU A 241 -11.19 -0.82 25.75
N GLU A 242 -11.55 0.31 26.39
CA GLU A 242 -10.91 0.75 27.63
C GLU A 242 -11.00 -0.32 28.74
N LYS A 243 -12.19 -0.91 28.93
CA LYS A 243 -12.43 -1.98 29.90
C LYS A 243 -11.56 -3.21 29.61
N LYS A 244 -11.46 -3.60 28.32
CA LYS A 244 -10.64 -4.74 27.90
C LYS A 244 -9.14 -4.48 28.07
N LEU A 245 -8.65 -3.28 27.74
CA LEU A 245 -7.24 -2.91 27.97
C LEU A 245 -6.88 -2.98 29.44
N LYS A 246 -7.73 -2.43 30.34
CA LYS A 246 -7.54 -2.53 31.79
C LYS A 246 -7.51 -3.97 32.28
N LYS A 247 -8.40 -4.83 31.78
CA LYS A 247 -8.42 -6.25 32.13
C LYS A 247 -7.17 -6.99 31.66
N ASN A 248 -6.61 -6.58 30.52
CA ASN A 248 -5.45 -7.26 29.91
C ASN A 248 -4.10 -6.71 30.36
N ILE A 249 -4.06 -5.72 31.25
CA ILE A 249 -2.81 -5.05 31.64
C ILE A 249 -1.74 -6.00 32.19
N GLU A 250 -2.12 -6.99 32.98
CA GLU A 250 -1.19 -7.99 33.54
C GLU A 250 -0.60 -8.90 32.45
N LYS A 251 -1.43 -9.28 31.47
CA LYS A 251 -0.99 -10.03 30.30
C LYS A 251 -0.04 -9.21 29.44
N ASP A 252 -0.41 -7.97 29.16
CA ASP A 252 0.41 -7.04 28.37
C ASP A 252 1.76 -6.77 29.04
N PHE A 253 1.78 -6.60 30.38
CA PHE A 253 3.00 -6.40 31.15
C PHE A 253 3.92 -7.62 31.10
N LYS A 254 3.39 -8.83 31.29
CA LYS A 254 4.16 -10.08 31.19
C LYS A 254 4.76 -10.29 29.81
N LEU A 255 4.06 -9.89 28.74
CA LEU A 255 4.51 -10.03 27.35
C LEU A 255 5.39 -8.85 26.90
N GLY A 256 5.35 -7.71 27.59
CA GLY A 256 6.06 -6.49 27.21
C GLY A 256 5.49 -5.75 26.00
N TYR A 257 4.26 -6.07 25.58
CA TYR A 257 3.57 -5.41 24.46
C TYR A 257 2.04 -5.49 24.57
N THR A 258 1.37 -4.60 23.86
CA THR A 258 -0.09 -4.51 23.79
C THR A 258 -0.68 -5.65 22.97
N THR A 259 -1.63 -6.38 23.54
CA THR A 259 -2.25 -7.56 22.89
C THR A 259 -3.56 -7.28 22.19
N LEU A 260 -4.23 -6.16 22.48
CA LEU A 260 -5.49 -5.72 21.88
C LEU A 260 -5.34 -4.39 21.17
N GLY A 261 -6.02 -4.22 20.03
CA GLY A 261 -6.03 -2.96 19.31
C GLY A 261 -5.98 -3.15 17.79
N THR A 262 -6.14 -2.06 17.05
CA THR A 262 -6.21 -2.08 15.57
C THR A 262 -4.92 -2.58 14.90
N HIS A 263 -3.82 -2.64 15.58
CA HIS A 263 -2.59 -3.30 15.13
C HIS A 263 -2.70 -4.85 15.10
N ARG A 264 -3.85 -5.40 15.49
CA ARG A 264 -4.22 -6.82 15.41
C ARG A 264 -5.37 -7.10 14.45
N ASP A 265 -5.88 -6.06 13.79
CA ASP A 265 -6.93 -6.25 12.79
C ASP A 265 -6.51 -7.16 11.65
N ASP A 266 -7.50 -7.77 11.00
CA ASP A 266 -7.28 -8.62 9.85
C ASP A 266 -8.43 -8.50 8.83
N ILE A 267 -8.26 -9.14 7.68
CA ILE A 267 -9.31 -9.41 6.70
C ILE A 267 -9.35 -10.92 6.48
N ASP A 268 -10.46 -11.54 6.78
CA ASP A 268 -10.72 -12.91 6.38
C ASP A 268 -11.22 -12.95 4.93
N ILE A 269 -10.67 -13.85 4.16
CA ILE A 269 -10.89 -13.98 2.72
C ILE A 269 -11.45 -15.37 2.42
N TYR A 270 -12.65 -15.43 1.83
CA TYR A 270 -13.34 -16.67 1.51
C TYR A 270 -13.62 -16.80 0.03
N LEU A 271 -13.44 -18.01 -0.52
CA LEU A 271 -13.92 -18.43 -1.85
C LEU A 271 -14.95 -19.53 -1.67
N ASN A 272 -16.17 -19.31 -2.18
CA ASN A 272 -17.27 -20.27 -2.01
C ASN A 272 -17.40 -20.74 -0.56
N ASP A 273 -17.32 -19.80 0.41
CA ASP A 273 -17.38 -20.00 1.86
C ASP A 273 -16.21 -20.80 2.48
N VAL A 274 -15.15 -21.07 1.72
CA VAL A 274 -13.93 -21.73 2.22
C VAL A 274 -12.81 -20.69 2.38
N GLU A 275 -12.12 -20.69 3.53
CA GLU A 275 -11.01 -19.77 3.80
C GLU A 275 -9.85 -20.00 2.83
N VAL A 276 -9.49 -18.95 2.09
CA VAL A 276 -8.48 -19.02 1.01
C VAL A 276 -7.07 -19.21 1.56
N LYS A 277 -6.76 -18.62 2.70
CA LYS A 277 -5.43 -18.70 3.31
C LYS A 277 -5.05 -20.15 3.63
N SER A 278 -5.98 -20.91 4.20
CA SER A 278 -5.74 -22.26 4.67
C SER A 278 -5.98 -23.33 3.60
N PHE A 279 -6.96 -23.13 2.72
CA PHE A 279 -7.46 -24.17 1.82
C PHE A 279 -7.38 -23.80 0.34
N GLY A 280 -7.11 -22.57 -0.01
CA GLY A 280 -7.03 -22.12 -1.40
C GLY A 280 -5.80 -22.69 -2.13
N SER A 281 -5.99 -23.16 -3.36
CA SER A 281 -4.88 -23.54 -4.25
C SER A 281 -4.01 -22.29 -4.58
N GLN A 282 -2.77 -22.51 -5.01
CA GLN A 282 -1.90 -21.40 -5.42
C GLN A 282 -2.51 -20.53 -6.53
N GLY A 283 -3.20 -21.15 -7.49
CA GLY A 283 -3.90 -20.45 -8.56
C GLY A 283 -5.04 -19.59 -8.04
N GLN A 284 -5.84 -20.10 -7.10
CA GLN A 284 -6.90 -19.35 -6.41
C GLN A 284 -6.34 -18.16 -5.63
N GLN A 285 -5.31 -18.37 -4.84
CA GLN A 285 -4.67 -17.32 -4.06
C GLN A 285 -4.13 -16.20 -4.97
N ARG A 286 -3.54 -16.54 -6.13
CA ARG A 286 -3.10 -15.58 -7.15
C ARG A 286 -4.26 -14.79 -7.73
N THR A 287 -5.34 -15.48 -8.08
CA THR A 287 -6.56 -14.86 -8.62
C THR A 287 -7.17 -13.88 -7.62
N VAL A 288 -7.28 -14.28 -6.35
CA VAL A 288 -7.78 -13.42 -5.26
C VAL A 288 -6.89 -12.20 -5.04
N GLY A 289 -5.56 -12.37 -4.99
CA GLY A 289 -4.63 -11.25 -4.86
C GLY A 289 -4.78 -10.22 -5.98
N LEU A 290 -4.91 -10.71 -7.22
CA LEU A 290 -5.18 -9.86 -8.38
C LEU A 290 -6.56 -9.20 -8.29
N ALA A 291 -7.60 -9.95 -7.92
CA ALA A 291 -8.96 -9.44 -7.76
C ALA A 291 -9.04 -8.31 -6.74
N LEU A 292 -8.33 -8.42 -5.61
CA LEU A 292 -8.25 -7.36 -4.60
C LEU A 292 -7.60 -6.08 -5.15
N LYS A 293 -6.55 -6.19 -5.98
CA LYS A 293 -5.90 -5.03 -6.60
C LYS A 293 -6.75 -4.39 -7.69
N LEU A 294 -7.49 -5.17 -8.45
CA LEU A 294 -8.46 -4.64 -9.41
C LEU A 294 -9.65 -3.98 -8.69
N ALA A 295 -10.08 -4.54 -7.57
CA ALA A 295 -11.10 -3.94 -6.72
C ALA A 295 -10.64 -2.60 -6.11
N GLU A 296 -9.37 -2.50 -5.71
CA GLU A 296 -8.75 -1.25 -5.24
C GLU A 296 -8.83 -0.15 -6.32
N LEU A 297 -8.56 -0.49 -7.60
CA LEU A 297 -8.68 0.43 -8.72
C LEU A 297 -10.13 0.97 -8.88
N GLU A 298 -11.11 0.06 -8.88
CA GLU A 298 -12.52 0.43 -9.06
C GLU A 298 -13.04 1.24 -7.87
N ASN A 299 -12.67 0.86 -6.65
CA ASN A 299 -13.06 1.60 -5.45
C ASN A 299 -12.48 3.02 -5.46
N MET A 300 -11.20 3.19 -5.81
CA MET A 300 -10.57 4.51 -5.92
C MET A 300 -11.23 5.35 -7.02
N ASN A 301 -11.56 4.75 -8.17
CA ASN A 301 -12.29 5.44 -9.23
C ASN A 301 -13.68 5.90 -8.77
N ASN A 302 -14.39 5.05 -8.04
CA ASN A 302 -15.70 5.40 -7.48
C ASN A 302 -15.63 6.59 -6.50
N ILE A 303 -14.59 6.63 -5.65
CA ILE A 303 -14.38 7.71 -4.68
C ILE A 303 -13.95 9.02 -5.36
N ASN A 304 -13.01 8.95 -6.31
CA ASN A 304 -12.33 10.14 -6.87
C ASN A 304 -12.89 10.61 -8.21
N GLY A 305 -13.73 9.80 -8.89
CA GLY A 305 -14.23 10.08 -10.23
C GLY A 305 -13.16 10.02 -11.34
N GLU A 306 -12.00 9.43 -11.01
CA GLU A 306 -10.91 9.14 -11.96
C GLU A 306 -10.09 7.93 -11.50
N TYR A 307 -9.63 7.14 -12.47
CA TYR A 307 -8.81 5.96 -12.16
C TYR A 307 -7.43 6.37 -11.63
N PRO A 308 -6.90 5.64 -10.59
CA PRO A 308 -5.52 5.77 -10.16
C PRO A 308 -4.54 5.24 -11.20
N ILE A 309 -3.26 5.52 -11.02
CA ILE A 309 -2.17 4.92 -11.80
C ILE A 309 -1.98 3.46 -11.39
N LEU A 310 -1.82 2.55 -12.35
CA LEU A 310 -1.55 1.14 -12.09
C LEU A 310 -0.10 0.79 -12.39
N LEU A 311 0.60 0.21 -11.43
CA LEU A 311 1.94 -0.34 -11.59
C LEU A 311 1.88 -1.87 -11.47
N LEU A 312 2.37 -2.58 -12.49
CA LEU A 312 2.45 -4.04 -12.56
C LEU A 312 3.92 -4.46 -12.70
N ASP A 313 4.51 -4.94 -11.61
CA ASP A 313 5.92 -5.39 -11.60
C ASP A 313 5.98 -6.90 -11.76
N ASP A 314 6.39 -7.36 -12.95
CA ASP A 314 6.59 -8.78 -13.35
C ASP A 314 5.35 -9.70 -13.12
N VAL A 315 4.16 -9.12 -13.15
CA VAL A 315 2.90 -9.83 -12.84
C VAL A 315 2.56 -10.88 -13.89
N PHE A 316 2.89 -10.59 -15.15
CA PHE A 316 2.55 -11.48 -16.28
C PHE A 316 3.29 -12.81 -16.24
N SER A 317 4.46 -12.90 -15.59
CA SER A 317 5.19 -14.15 -15.42
C SER A 317 4.47 -15.18 -14.53
N GLU A 318 3.59 -14.67 -13.65
CA GLU A 318 2.86 -15.45 -12.65
C GLU A 318 1.45 -15.88 -13.12
N LEU A 319 0.99 -15.40 -14.28
CA LEU A 319 -0.36 -15.63 -14.79
C LEU A 319 -0.34 -16.52 -16.05
N ASP A 320 -1.33 -17.41 -16.17
CA ASP A 320 -1.62 -18.08 -17.41
C ASP A 320 -2.13 -17.12 -18.51
N LEU A 321 -2.11 -17.57 -19.76
CA LEU A 321 -2.44 -16.74 -20.92
C LEU A 321 -3.86 -16.15 -20.85
N ASP A 322 -4.82 -16.86 -20.28
CA ASP A 322 -6.20 -16.40 -20.24
C ASP A 322 -6.40 -15.34 -19.17
N ARG A 323 -5.78 -15.48 -18.00
CA ARG A 323 -5.74 -14.44 -16.98
C ARG A 323 -4.97 -13.21 -17.46
N GLN A 324 -3.88 -13.39 -18.23
CA GLN A 324 -3.16 -12.28 -18.85
C GLN A 324 -4.06 -11.47 -19.77
N LYS A 325 -4.82 -12.14 -20.68
CA LYS A 325 -5.76 -11.48 -21.59
C LYS A 325 -6.86 -10.72 -20.85
N ARG A 326 -7.38 -11.29 -19.75
CA ARG A 326 -8.40 -10.63 -18.93
C ARG A 326 -7.83 -9.43 -18.19
N LEU A 327 -6.65 -9.55 -17.62
CA LEU A 327 -5.98 -8.41 -17.00
C LEU A 327 -5.78 -7.26 -17.97
N LEU A 328 -5.32 -7.54 -19.22
CA LEU A 328 -5.15 -6.53 -20.26
C LEU A 328 -6.45 -5.80 -20.62
N LYS A 329 -7.59 -6.49 -20.66
CA LYS A 329 -8.91 -5.85 -20.84
C LYS A 329 -9.27 -4.91 -19.69
N PHE A 330 -8.85 -5.23 -18.50
CA PHE A 330 -9.13 -4.41 -17.31
C PHE A 330 -8.25 -3.16 -17.29
N VAL A 331 -6.95 -3.32 -17.57
CA VAL A 331 -5.96 -2.24 -17.51
C VAL A 331 -6.12 -1.18 -18.60
N SER A 332 -6.85 -1.47 -19.68
CA SER A 332 -7.13 -0.50 -20.75
C SER A 332 -7.87 0.76 -20.28
N ARG A 333 -8.44 0.75 -19.08
CA ARG A 333 -9.21 1.86 -18.49
C ARG A 333 -8.35 2.88 -17.75
N THR A 334 -7.12 2.52 -17.38
CA THR A 334 -6.23 3.35 -16.60
C THR A 334 -4.84 3.44 -17.22
N GLN A 335 -4.08 4.48 -16.91
CA GLN A 335 -2.67 4.49 -17.27
C GLN A 335 -1.93 3.42 -16.47
N THR A 336 -1.30 2.50 -17.21
CA THR A 336 -0.64 1.33 -16.64
C THR A 336 0.82 1.29 -17.02
N PHE A 337 1.67 0.96 -16.06
CA PHE A 337 3.10 0.73 -16.23
C PHE A 337 3.40 -0.74 -15.92
N ILE A 338 3.98 -1.44 -16.88
CA ILE A 338 4.20 -2.88 -16.85
C ILE A 338 5.68 -3.16 -16.98
N THR A 339 6.25 -4.01 -16.12
CA THR A 339 7.57 -4.58 -16.35
C THR A 339 7.45 -6.02 -16.83
N CYS A 340 8.27 -6.40 -17.82
CA CYS A 340 8.40 -7.77 -18.29
C CYS A 340 9.82 -8.08 -18.76
N THR A 341 10.16 -9.37 -18.83
CA THR A 341 11.48 -9.83 -19.30
C THR A 341 11.52 -9.97 -20.81
N ASP A 342 10.40 -10.32 -21.42
CA ASP A 342 10.29 -10.65 -22.83
C ASP A 342 9.37 -9.68 -23.58
N GLU A 343 9.58 -9.57 -24.86
CA GLU A 343 8.74 -8.82 -25.78
C GLU A 343 7.41 -9.56 -25.98
N ARG A 344 6.44 -9.28 -25.11
CA ARG A 344 5.09 -9.84 -25.22
C ARG A 344 4.25 -8.94 -26.13
N LYS A 345 3.25 -9.51 -26.81
CA LYS A 345 2.26 -8.74 -27.58
C LYS A 345 1.32 -7.97 -26.63
N ILE A 346 1.87 -6.95 -25.96
CA ILE A 346 1.09 -5.99 -25.15
C ILE A 346 0.98 -4.72 -25.99
N ASP A 347 -0.24 -4.30 -26.28
CA ASP A 347 -0.49 -3.05 -26.98
C ASP A 347 -0.16 -1.87 -26.04
N GLY A 348 0.89 -1.12 -26.39
CA GLY A 348 1.39 -0.03 -25.56
C GLY A 348 2.74 0.51 -26.04
N LYS A 349 3.20 1.59 -25.39
CA LYS A 349 4.51 2.17 -25.67
C LYS A 349 5.61 1.32 -25.01
N LEU A 350 6.54 0.83 -25.83
CA LEU A 350 7.62 -0.04 -25.37
C LEU A 350 8.86 0.79 -25.03
N PHE A 351 9.51 0.45 -23.93
CA PHE A 351 10.77 1.01 -23.45
C PHE A 351 11.75 -0.12 -23.14
N PHE A 352 12.86 -0.16 -23.86
CA PHE A 352 13.89 -1.17 -23.64
C PHE A 352 14.90 -0.67 -22.60
N ILE A 353 14.99 -1.38 -21.46
CA ILE A 353 15.86 -0.98 -20.35
C ILE A 353 17.07 -1.87 -20.29
N GLU A 354 18.24 -1.25 -20.34
CA GLU A 354 19.54 -1.91 -20.21
C GLU A 354 20.48 -1.07 -19.36
N ASN A 355 20.99 -1.66 -18.24
CA ASN A 355 21.94 -1.03 -17.31
C ASN A 355 21.52 0.37 -16.82
N GLY A 356 20.22 0.56 -16.53
CA GLY A 356 19.68 1.85 -16.08
C GLY A 356 19.59 2.91 -17.18
N ASN A 357 19.58 2.52 -18.44
CA ASN A 357 19.34 3.40 -19.59
C ASN A 357 18.16 2.88 -20.39
N ILE A 358 17.51 3.79 -21.12
CA ILE A 358 16.46 3.46 -22.09
C ILE A 358 17.08 3.53 -23.48
N LYS A 359 16.87 2.47 -24.25
CA LYS A 359 17.28 2.38 -25.66
C LYS A 359 16.13 2.73 -26.59
#